data_75f022904fdc0baea271e522fa74c002
#
_entry.id   75f022904fdc0baea271e522fa74c002
#
_cell.length_a   1.000
_cell.length_b   1.000
_cell.length_c   1.000
_cell.angle_alpha   90.00
_cell.angle_beta   90.00
_cell.angle_gamma   90.00
#
_symmetry.space_group_name_H-M   'P 1'
#
loop_
_entity.id
_entity.type
_entity.pdbx_description
1 polymer ?
#
loop_
_entity_poly.entity_id
_entity_poly.type
_entity_poly.pdbx_seq_one_letter_code
_entity_poly.pdbx_strand_id
1 'polypeptide(L)'
;MAETRPARAAAASLRCQGLLESAPDALREAVAHYRTVGPAVELPAALEDLAVVLAERGHETDAGAALNEAVSLYEGMQARWDIRRAEGRLRPHGIRRGSRSRRSARVTSGWTALTPTELKVAAMVARGASTSDIAAGLFLSRRTVQTYISRILTKLGAKSRVEIVREAVRQGVAL
;
A
#
# COMPACT_ATOMS: atom_id res chain seq x y z
N MET A 1 -25.94 20.80 -4.86
CA MET A 1 -26.10 19.68 -3.90
C MET A 1 -27.29 18.76 -4.20
N ALA A 2 -28.19 19.09 -5.12
CA ALA A 2 -29.36 18.24 -5.47
C ALA A 2 -29.08 17.09 -6.46
N GLU A 3 -28.07 17.20 -7.32
CA GLU A 3 -27.78 16.20 -8.38
C GLU A 3 -26.97 14.97 -7.89
N THR A 4 -26.33 15.06 -6.74
CA THR A 4 -25.49 13.98 -6.20
C THR A 4 -26.29 12.79 -5.65
N ARG A 5 -27.50 13.01 -5.22
CA ARG A 5 -28.36 11.98 -4.60
C ARG A 5 -28.89 10.95 -5.60
N PRO A 6 -29.47 11.36 -6.77
CA PRO A 6 -29.90 10.41 -7.79
C PRO A 6 -28.71 9.63 -8.41
N ALA A 7 -27.57 10.26 -8.59
CA ALA A 7 -26.36 9.58 -9.11
C ALA A 7 -25.83 8.50 -8.14
N ARG A 8 -25.86 8.75 -6.83
CA ARG A 8 -25.52 7.71 -5.83
C ARG A 8 -26.50 6.56 -5.81
N ALA A 9 -27.79 6.85 -5.95
CA ALA A 9 -28.81 5.82 -6.00
C ALA A 9 -28.67 4.92 -7.25
N ALA A 10 -28.36 5.52 -8.41
CA ALA A 10 -28.05 4.78 -9.63
C ALA A 10 -26.81 3.89 -9.47
N ALA A 11 -25.73 4.41 -8.90
CA ALA A 11 -24.53 3.64 -8.62
C ALA A 11 -24.80 2.47 -7.65
N ALA A 12 -25.63 2.69 -6.63
CA ALA A 12 -26.01 1.64 -5.68
C ALA A 12 -26.85 0.55 -6.37
N SER A 13 -27.78 0.93 -7.24
CA SER A 13 -28.60 -0.02 -8.03
C SER A 13 -27.72 -0.88 -8.94
N LEU A 14 -26.81 -0.27 -9.70
CA LEU A 14 -25.83 -0.97 -10.54
C LEU A 14 -24.94 -1.92 -9.74
N ARG A 15 -24.50 -1.49 -8.57
CA ARG A 15 -23.71 -2.36 -7.67
C ARG A 15 -24.52 -3.56 -7.20
N CYS A 16 -25.77 -3.36 -6.78
CA CYS A 16 -26.64 -4.46 -6.39
C CYS A 16 -26.90 -5.42 -7.55
N GLN A 17 -27.20 -4.90 -8.74
CA GLN A 17 -27.38 -5.71 -9.94
C GLN A 17 -26.10 -6.51 -10.24
N GLY A 18 -24.96 -5.85 -10.26
CA GLY A 18 -23.68 -6.51 -10.53
C GLY A 18 -23.34 -7.64 -9.56
N LEU A 19 -23.73 -7.50 -8.29
CA LEU A 19 -23.56 -8.55 -7.28
C LEU A 19 -24.54 -9.72 -7.49
N LEU A 20 -25.81 -9.44 -7.77
CA LEU A 20 -26.85 -10.46 -7.97
C LEU A 20 -26.59 -11.30 -9.22
N GLU A 21 -26.15 -10.66 -10.29
CA GLU A 21 -25.92 -11.29 -11.60
C GLU A 21 -24.47 -11.74 -11.78
N SER A 22 -23.60 -11.50 -10.78
CA SER A 22 -22.14 -11.66 -10.88
C SER A 22 -21.59 -10.94 -12.13
N ALA A 23 -22.10 -9.77 -12.47
CA ALA A 23 -21.82 -9.03 -13.69
C ALA A 23 -20.72 -7.97 -13.48
N PRO A 24 -19.46 -8.21 -13.96
CA PRO A 24 -18.38 -7.25 -13.77
C PRO A 24 -18.64 -5.90 -14.42
N ASP A 25 -19.37 -5.87 -15.54
CA ASP A 25 -19.61 -4.63 -16.29
C ASP A 25 -20.54 -3.69 -15.52
N ALA A 26 -21.61 -4.20 -14.88
CA ALA A 26 -22.45 -3.42 -13.99
C ALA A 26 -21.67 -2.86 -12.79
N LEU A 27 -20.74 -3.65 -12.24
CA LEU A 27 -19.85 -3.19 -11.15
C LEU A 27 -18.83 -2.14 -11.63
N ARG A 28 -18.31 -2.25 -12.85
CA ARG A 28 -17.44 -1.22 -13.45
C ARG A 28 -18.19 0.09 -13.64
N GLU A 29 -19.43 0.01 -14.10
CA GLU A 29 -20.29 1.19 -14.26
C GLU A 29 -20.62 1.82 -12.90
N ALA A 30 -20.94 1.02 -11.88
CA ALA A 30 -21.13 1.51 -10.51
C ALA A 30 -19.89 2.25 -9.98
N VAL A 31 -18.70 1.67 -10.18
CA VAL A 31 -17.41 2.28 -9.82
C VAL A 31 -17.21 3.61 -10.55
N ALA A 32 -17.49 3.65 -11.85
CA ALA A 32 -17.39 4.88 -12.65
C ALA A 32 -18.31 5.97 -12.10
N HIS A 33 -19.55 5.65 -11.79
CA HIS A 33 -20.50 6.58 -11.16
C HIS A 33 -20.03 7.07 -9.79
N TYR A 34 -19.55 6.18 -8.91
CA TYR A 34 -19.04 6.60 -7.61
C TYR A 34 -17.83 7.55 -7.73
N ARG A 35 -16.99 7.40 -8.75
CA ARG A 35 -15.86 8.32 -9.01
C ARG A 35 -16.33 9.73 -9.35
N THR A 36 -17.47 9.88 -10.06
CA THR A 36 -17.98 11.20 -10.45
C THR A 36 -18.69 11.92 -9.30
N VAL A 37 -19.23 11.20 -8.33
CA VAL A 37 -20.02 11.77 -7.22
C VAL A 37 -19.16 12.36 -6.10
N GLY A 38 -17.83 12.24 -6.20
CA GLY A 38 -16.90 12.74 -5.20
C GLY A 38 -16.52 11.71 -4.13
N PRO A 39 -15.80 12.11 -3.08
CA PRO A 39 -15.27 11.16 -2.09
C PRO A 39 -16.41 10.43 -1.40
N ALA A 40 -16.65 9.21 -1.85
CA ALA A 40 -17.71 8.34 -1.37
C ALA A 40 -17.08 7.15 -0.64
N VAL A 41 -17.60 6.86 0.54
CA VAL A 41 -17.22 5.66 1.32
C VAL A 41 -17.58 4.39 0.55
N GLU A 42 -18.51 4.49 -0.39
CA GLU A 42 -19.02 3.40 -1.22
C GLU A 42 -18.06 2.97 -2.33
N LEU A 43 -17.19 3.87 -2.82
CA LEU A 43 -16.26 3.56 -3.91
C LEU A 43 -15.31 2.40 -3.60
N PRO A 44 -14.58 2.37 -2.46
CA PRO A 44 -13.71 1.26 -2.16
C PRO A 44 -14.48 -0.06 -1.95
N ALA A 45 -15.72 0.00 -1.45
CA ALA A 45 -16.55 -1.18 -1.31
C ALA A 45 -17.05 -1.71 -2.68
N ALA A 46 -17.36 -0.84 -3.63
CA ALA A 46 -17.71 -1.24 -5.00
C ALA A 46 -16.51 -1.84 -5.75
N LEU A 47 -15.31 -1.29 -5.54
CA LEU A 47 -14.06 -1.85 -6.08
C LEU A 47 -13.73 -3.22 -5.46
N GLU A 48 -13.97 -3.42 -4.17
CA GLU A 48 -13.82 -4.71 -3.49
C GLU A 48 -14.76 -5.76 -4.10
N ASP A 49 -16.04 -5.40 -4.31
CA ASP A 49 -17.00 -6.31 -4.93
C ASP A 49 -16.63 -6.63 -6.38
N LEU A 50 -16.21 -5.62 -7.15
CA LEU A 50 -15.71 -5.83 -8.50
C LEU A 50 -14.51 -6.79 -8.53
N ALA A 51 -13.57 -6.62 -7.58
CA ALA A 51 -12.40 -7.50 -7.48
C ALA A 51 -12.81 -8.96 -7.22
N VAL A 52 -13.79 -9.19 -6.36
CA VAL A 52 -14.29 -10.54 -6.07
C VAL A 52 -14.93 -11.17 -7.32
N VAL A 53 -15.85 -10.47 -7.97
CA VAL A 53 -16.55 -10.99 -9.16
C VAL A 53 -15.57 -11.23 -10.32
N LEU A 54 -14.57 -10.38 -10.50
CA LEU A 54 -13.51 -10.60 -11.49
C LEU A 54 -12.67 -11.84 -11.15
N ALA A 55 -12.33 -12.04 -9.88
CA ALA A 55 -11.58 -13.20 -9.42
C ALA A 55 -12.35 -14.51 -9.64
N GLU A 56 -13.65 -14.54 -9.32
CA GLU A 56 -14.55 -15.68 -9.56
C GLU A 56 -14.63 -16.04 -11.05
N ARG A 57 -14.47 -15.07 -11.93
CA ARG A 57 -14.45 -15.26 -13.40
C ARG A 57 -13.06 -15.54 -13.97
N GLY A 58 -12.03 -15.66 -13.13
CA GLY A 58 -10.66 -15.94 -13.57
C GLY A 58 -9.89 -14.74 -14.12
N HIS A 59 -10.41 -13.52 -13.98
CA HIS A 59 -9.74 -12.28 -14.38
C HIS A 59 -8.80 -11.77 -13.27
N GLU A 60 -7.80 -12.57 -12.90
CA GLU A 60 -6.93 -12.33 -11.74
C GLU A 60 -6.18 -11.00 -11.79
N THR A 61 -5.72 -10.57 -12.97
CA THR A 61 -5.00 -9.30 -13.15
C THR A 61 -5.88 -8.11 -12.82
N ASP A 62 -7.09 -8.08 -13.38
CA ASP A 62 -8.05 -7.00 -13.17
C ASP A 62 -8.57 -6.99 -11.72
N ALA A 63 -8.83 -8.18 -11.18
CA ALA A 63 -9.21 -8.35 -9.77
C ALA A 63 -8.13 -7.81 -8.82
N GLY A 64 -6.86 -8.10 -9.11
CA GLY A 64 -5.73 -7.57 -8.35
C GLY A 64 -5.61 -6.05 -8.46
N ALA A 65 -5.88 -5.46 -9.62
CA ALA A 65 -5.89 -4.02 -9.82
C ALA A 65 -7.01 -3.34 -9.01
N ALA A 66 -8.22 -3.87 -9.10
CA ALA A 66 -9.39 -3.37 -8.34
C ALA A 66 -9.18 -3.48 -6.82
N LEU A 67 -8.63 -4.60 -6.33
CA LEU A 67 -8.28 -4.77 -4.92
C LEU A 67 -7.24 -3.73 -4.46
N ASN A 68 -6.20 -3.49 -5.24
CA ASN A 68 -5.15 -2.54 -4.89
C ASN A 68 -5.71 -1.11 -4.78
N GLU A 69 -6.60 -0.71 -5.68
CA GLU A 69 -7.27 0.59 -5.63
C GLU A 69 -8.18 0.69 -4.40
N ALA A 70 -9.02 -0.32 -4.14
CA ALA A 70 -9.87 -0.37 -2.95
C ALA A 70 -9.07 -0.21 -1.66
N VAL A 71 -7.97 -0.97 -1.53
CA VAL A 71 -7.12 -0.92 -0.34
C VAL A 71 -6.43 0.43 -0.20
N SER A 72 -6.00 1.06 -1.30
CA SER A 72 -5.41 2.40 -1.25
C SER A 72 -6.39 3.44 -0.70
N LEU A 73 -7.67 3.37 -1.11
CA LEU A 73 -8.73 4.24 -0.60
C LEU A 73 -9.03 3.95 0.87
N TYR A 74 -9.13 2.67 1.28
CA TYR A 74 -9.29 2.29 2.67
C TYR A 74 -8.12 2.73 3.55
N GLU A 75 -6.87 2.70 3.03
CA GLU A 75 -5.70 3.24 3.75
C GLU A 75 -5.83 4.75 3.99
N GLY A 76 -6.28 5.50 2.99
CA GLY A 76 -6.56 6.93 3.14
C GLY A 76 -7.63 7.23 4.20
N MET A 77 -8.57 6.33 4.39
CA MET A 77 -9.64 6.41 5.40
C MET A 77 -9.24 5.80 6.75
N GLN A 78 -8.04 5.23 6.88
CA GLN A 78 -7.58 4.46 8.05
C GLN A 78 -8.48 3.24 8.39
N ALA A 79 -9.21 2.72 7.42
CA ALA A 79 -10.20 1.64 7.54
C ALA A 79 -9.52 0.25 7.58
N ARG A 80 -8.74 -0.02 8.64
CA ARG A 80 -7.92 -1.25 8.75
C ARG A 80 -8.72 -2.55 8.73
N TRP A 81 -9.94 -2.51 9.23
CA TRP A 81 -10.81 -3.69 9.23
C TRP A 81 -11.26 -4.03 7.80
N ASP A 82 -11.63 -3.01 7.02
CA ASP A 82 -12.05 -3.18 5.63
C ASP A 82 -10.92 -3.70 4.74
N ILE A 83 -9.69 -3.25 4.99
CA ILE A 83 -8.49 -3.79 4.31
C ILE A 83 -8.35 -5.29 4.55
N ARG A 84 -8.45 -5.72 5.82
CA ARG A 84 -8.34 -7.15 6.16
C ARG A 84 -9.47 -7.98 5.55
N ARG A 85 -10.69 -7.44 5.53
CA ARG A 85 -11.85 -8.08 4.92
C ARG A 85 -11.64 -8.25 3.41
N ALA A 86 -11.28 -7.19 2.70
CA ALA A 86 -11.03 -7.21 1.26
C ALA A 86 -9.92 -8.21 0.90
N GLU A 87 -8.77 -8.16 1.59
CA GLU A 87 -7.69 -9.13 1.39
C GLU A 87 -8.13 -10.57 1.69
N GLY A 88 -8.97 -10.77 2.73
CA GLY A 88 -9.51 -12.06 3.11
C GLY A 88 -10.43 -12.66 2.04
N ARG A 89 -11.29 -11.83 1.43
CA ARG A 89 -12.21 -12.26 0.35
C ARG A 89 -11.48 -12.72 -0.92
N LEU A 90 -10.34 -12.12 -1.24
CA LEU A 90 -9.58 -12.42 -2.46
C LEU A 90 -8.55 -13.55 -2.26
N ARG A 91 -8.24 -13.90 -1.01
CA ARG A 91 -7.28 -14.97 -0.69
C ARG A 91 -7.64 -16.34 -1.27
N PRO A 92 -8.90 -16.81 -1.24
CA PRO A 92 -9.27 -18.11 -1.83
C PRO A 92 -9.00 -18.18 -3.33
N HIS A 93 -9.03 -17.05 -4.04
CA HIS A 93 -8.75 -16.94 -5.48
C HIS A 93 -7.25 -16.77 -5.79
N GLY A 94 -6.36 -16.98 -4.80
CA GLY A 94 -4.92 -16.82 -4.99
C GLY A 94 -4.46 -15.35 -5.11
N ILE A 95 -5.38 -14.39 -5.11
CA ILE A 95 -5.09 -12.98 -5.25
C ILE A 95 -4.64 -12.46 -3.89
N ARG A 96 -3.38 -12.10 -3.84
CA ARG A 96 -2.77 -11.47 -2.67
C ARG A 96 -2.34 -10.07 -3.07
N ARG A 97 -2.47 -9.11 -2.17
CA ARG A 97 -1.88 -7.79 -2.33
C ARG A 97 -0.40 -7.98 -2.63
N GLY A 98 -0.04 -7.83 -3.89
CA GLY A 98 1.33 -8.04 -4.32
C GLY A 98 2.22 -6.99 -3.68
N SER A 99 3.38 -7.40 -3.20
CA SER A 99 4.47 -6.50 -2.85
C SER A 99 4.88 -5.58 -4.04
N ARG A 100 4.35 -5.85 -5.23
CA ARG A 100 4.52 -5.05 -6.45
C ARG A 100 3.73 -3.73 -6.44
N SER A 101 2.53 -3.65 -5.82
CA SER A 101 1.78 -2.40 -5.75
C SER A 101 2.44 -1.36 -4.82
N ARG A 102 3.16 -1.82 -3.79
CA ARG A 102 4.08 -0.95 -3.05
C ARG A 102 5.32 -0.56 -3.86
N ARG A 103 5.65 -1.28 -4.93
CA ARG A 103 6.80 -0.98 -5.80
C ARG A 103 6.52 0.05 -6.88
N SER A 104 5.27 0.27 -7.29
CA SER A 104 4.95 1.19 -8.40
C SER A 104 5.10 2.67 -8.06
N ALA A 105 5.21 3.04 -6.78
CA ALA A 105 5.49 4.41 -6.35
C ALA A 105 6.67 4.52 -5.36
N ARG A 106 7.40 3.43 -5.10
CA ARG A 106 8.62 3.50 -4.30
C ARG A 106 9.78 3.87 -5.20
N VAL A 107 10.32 5.04 -4.98
CA VAL A 107 11.71 5.36 -5.33
C VAL A 107 12.55 4.18 -4.85
N THR A 108 13.15 3.43 -5.79
CA THR A 108 13.86 2.19 -5.49
C THR A 108 15.28 2.44 -5.01
N SER A 109 15.75 3.69 -5.09
CA SER A 109 17.09 4.13 -4.71
C SER A 109 17.05 5.51 -4.04
N GLY A 110 18.07 5.80 -3.24
CA GLY A 110 18.17 7.06 -2.51
C GLY A 110 17.51 7.04 -1.13
N TRP A 111 17.59 8.16 -0.43
CA TRP A 111 17.12 8.31 0.95
C TRP A 111 15.62 8.05 1.12
N THR A 112 14.82 8.53 0.17
CA THR A 112 13.36 8.36 0.14
C THR A 112 12.91 6.91 -0.08
N ALA A 113 13.83 6.03 -0.50
CA ALA A 113 13.59 4.60 -0.63
C ALA A 113 13.69 3.83 0.69
N LEU A 114 14.19 4.46 1.75
CA LEU A 114 14.35 3.83 3.05
C LEU A 114 12.99 3.64 3.74
N THR A 115 12.79 2.47 4.33
CA THR A 115 11.63 2.20 5.18
C THR A 115 11.75 2.94 6.52
N PRO A 116 10.65 3.12 7.28
CA PRO A 116 10.72 3.75 8.60
C PRO A 116 11.75 3.12 9.56
N THR A 117 11.88 1.79 9.53
CA THR A 117 12.90 1.10 10.34
C THR A 117 14.31 1.33 9.82
N GLU A 118 14.51 1.31 8.50
CA GLU A 118 15.81 1.63 7.89
C GLU A 118 16.22 3.08 8.16
N LEU A 119 15.28 4.03 8.18
CA LEU A 119 15.54 5.42 8.56
C LEU A 119 15.99 5.54 10.02
N LYS A 120 15.33 4.82 10.95
CA LYS A 120 15.76 4.76 12.35
C LYS A 120 17.19 4.22 12.49
N VAL A 121 17.49 3.11 11.79
CA VAL A 121 18.84 2.54 11.77
C VAL A 121 19.84 3.52 11.16
N ALA A 122 19.51 4.16 10.03
CA ALA A 122 20.40 5.14 9.39
C ALA A 122 20.67 6.35 10.29
N ALA A 123 19.66 6.85 11.00
CA ALA A 123 19.81 7.95 11.96
C ALA A 123 20.75 7.56 13.14
N MET A 124 20.62 6.35 13.67
CA MET A 124 21.53 5.86 14.72
C MET A 124 22.96 5.67 14.20
N VAL A 125 23.10 5.20 12.96
CA VAL A 125 24.40 5.13 12.28
C VAL A 125 25.01 6.52 12.13
N ALA A 126 24.22 7.52 11.75
CA ALA A 126 24.67 8.91 11.62
C ALA A 126 25.19 9.48 12.93
N ARG A 127 24.60 9.11 14.06
CA ARG A 127 25.04 9.49 15.43
C ARG A 127 26.24 8.68 15.92
N GLY A 128 26.83 7.85 15.09
CA GLY A 128 28.01 7.05 15.46
C GLY A 128 27.72 5.80 16.30
N ALA A 129 26.44 5.42 16.50
CA ALA A 129 26.09 4.27 17.31
C ALA A 129 26.68 2.97 16.73
N SER A 130 27.23 2.09 17.53
CA SER A 130 27.72 0.78 17.08
C SER A 130 26.55 -0.15 16.70
N THR A 131 26.86 -1.24 15.97
CA THR A 131 25.84 -2.27 15.67
C THR A 131 25.20 -2.86 16.93
N SER A 132 25.97 -2.92 18.02
CA SER A 132 25.50 -3.39 19.33
C SER A 132 24.52 -2.39 19.96
N ASP A 133 24.85 -1.09 19.90
CA ASP A 133 24.01 -0.04 20.47
C ASP A 133 22.68 0.07 19.70
N ILE A 134 22.75 -0.05 18.37
CA ILE A 134 21.56 -0.07 17.51
C ILE A 134 20.69 -1.29 17.84
N ALA A 135 21.31 -2.47 18.02
CA ALA A 135 20.62 -3.69 18.36
C ALA A 135 19.91 -3.57 19.71
N ALA A 136 20.60 -3.03 20.72
CA ALA A 136 20.04 -2.77 22.05
C ALA A 136 18.88 -1.73 21.99
N GLY A 137 19.11 -0.59 21.33
CA GLY A 137 18.14 0.50 21.26
C GLY A 137 16.88 0.19 20.47
N LEU A 138 16.94 -0.76 19.51
CA LEU A 138 15.79 -1.18 18.71
C LEU A 138 15.23 -2.56 19.10
N PHE A 139 15.75 -3.18 20.14
CA PHE A 139 15.38 -4.54 20.58
C PHE A 139 15.54 -5.58 19.45
N LEU A 140 16.66 -5.51 18.71
CA LEU A 140 16.96 -6.37 17.57
C LEU A 140 18.22 -7.20 17.83
N SER A 141 18.41 -8.29 17.05
CA SER A 141 19.69 -8.99 17.04
C SER A 141 20.73 -8.20 16.23
N ARG A 142 22.03 -8.35 16.58
CA ARG A 142 23.14 -7.75 15.80
C ARG A 142 23.08 -8.17 14.33
N ARG A 143 22.72 -9.43 14.05
CA ARG A 143 22.54 -9.95 12.69
C ARG A 143 21.45 -9.23 11.92
N THR A 144 20.33 -8.93 12.60
CA THR A 144 19.22 -8.17 12.01
C THR A 144 19.67 -6.74 11.67
N VAL A 145 20.41 -6.08 12.56
CA VAL A 145 20.94 -4.73 12.29
C VAL A 145 21.91 -4.73 11.12
N GLN A 146 22.80 -5.72 11.02
CA GLN A 146 23.70 -5.86 9.87
C GLN A 146 22.91 -6.01 8.55
N THR A 147 21.83 -6.79 8.57
CA THR A 147 20.94 -6.93 7.41
C THR A 147 20.30 -5.59 7.02
N TYR A 148 19.86 -4.79 7.99
CA TYR A 148 19.34 -3.44 7.70
C TYR A 148 20.42 -2.53 7.11
N ILE A 149 21.63 -2.51 7.69
CA ILE A 149 22.74 -1.71 7.18
C ILE A 149 23.05 -2.09 5.72
N SER A 150 23.15 -3.39 5.40
CA SER A 150 23.37 -3.86 4.02
C SER A 150 22.26 -3.39 3.07
N ARG A 151 21.00 -3.45 3.47
CA ARG A 151 19.87 -2.96 2.68
C ARG A 151 19.91 -1.45 2.47
N ILE A 152 20.29 -0.70 3.51
CA ILE A 152 20.45 0.76 3.44
C ILE A 152 21.55 1.09 2.43
N LEU A 153 22.73 0.45 2.53
CA LEU A 153 23.83 0.64 1.59
C LEU A 153 23.40 0.39 0.15
N THR A 154 22.69 -0.72 -0.11
CA THR A 154 22.17 -1.04 -1.45
C THR A 154 21.20 0.03 -1.96
N LYS A 155 20.27 0.50 -1.12
CA LYS A 155 19.29 1.51 -1.52
C LYS A 155 19.90 2.89 -1.75
N LEU A 156 20.91 3.25 -0.97
CA LEU A 156 21.63 4.51 -1.12
C LEU A 156 22.70 4.46 -2.24
N GLY A 157 23.00 3.29 -2.79
CA GLY A 157 24.15 3.10 -3.68
C GLY A 157 25.49 3.34 -2.98
N ALA A 158 25.50 3.20 -1.64
CA ALA A 158 26.65 3.49 -0.79
C ALA A 158 27.50 2.22 -0.57
N LYS A 159 28.80 2.40 -0.49
CA LYS A 159 29.77 1.29 -0.32
C LYS A 159 30.23 1.12 1.12
N SER A 160 30.01 2.13 1.96
CA SER A 160 30.50 2.13 3.34
C SER A 160 29.52 2.81 4.30
N ARG A 161 29.66 2.48 5.58
CA ARG A 161 28.90 3.11 6.67
C ARG A 161 29.10 4.63 6.74
N VAL A 162 30.29 5.11 6.37
CA VAL A 162 30.61 6.55 6.32
C VAL A 162 29.75 7.26 5.27
N GLU A 163 29.44 6.60 4.17
CA GLU A 163 28.56 7.17 3.14
C GLU A 163 27.11 7.27 3.60
N ILE A 164 26.64 6.37 4.47
CA ILE A 164 25.33 6.51 5.13
C ILE A 164 25.30 7.79 5.98
N VAL A 165 26.36 8.04 6.77
CA VAL A 165 26.49 9.26 7.59
C VAL A 165 26.46 10.51 6.71
N ARG A 166 27.24 10.52 5.63
CA ARG A 166 27.29 11.64 4.69
C ARG A 166 25.90 11.93 4.08
N GLU A 167 25.19 10.89 3.68
CA GLU A 167 23.87 11.05 3.11
C GLU A 167 22.84 11.51 4.14
N ALA A 168 22.89 11.00 5.37
CA ALA A 168 22.03 11.44 6.47
C ALA A 168 22.20 12.94 6.77
N VAL A 169 23.45 13.43 6.77
CA VAL A 169 23.76 14.86 6.95
C VAL A 169 23.17 15.70 5.80
N ARG A 170 23.28 15.25 4.56
CA ARG A 170 22.67 15.94 3.40
C ARG A 170 21.16 16.07 3.50
N GLN A 171 20.50 15.08 4.13
CA GLN A 171 19.06 15.04 4.31
C GLN A 171 18.60 15.76 5.59
N GLY A 172 19.50 16.46 6.29
CA GLY A 172 19.16 17.21 7.50
C GLY A 172 18.83 16.34 8.72
N VAL A 173 19.23 15.08 8.72
CA VAL A 173 19.10 14.24 9.91
C VAL A 173 20.12 14.75 10.93
N ALA A 174 19.62 15.34 12.01
CA ALA A 174 20.44 15.88 13.09
C ALA A 174 21.35 14.78 13.71
N LEU A 175 22.63 15.07 13.80
CA LEU A 175 23.65 14.26 14.47
C LEU A 175 23.44 14.24 15.98
#